data_05834c7d7d758a1e61fde8dc93c82ea8
#
_entry.id   05834c7d7d758a1e61fde8dc93c82ea8
#
_cell.length_a   1.000
_cell.length_b   1.000
_cell.length_c   1.000
_cell.angle_alpha   90.00
_cell.angle_beta   90.00
_cell.angle_gamma   90.00
#
_symmetry.space_group_name_H-M   'P 1'
#
loop_
_entity.id
_entity.type
_entity.pdbx_description
1 polymer ?
#
loop_
_entity_poly.entity_id
_entity_poly.type
_entity_poly.pdbx_seq_one_letter_code
_entity_poly.pdbx_strand_id
1 'polypeptide(L)'
;MGIEEGAPLQTSYTGPVTPAIKRTFDEEMQFIKKLTPWKYEIAKGFVPNMIVEGTFYVNDALIGLITEELQHHCSSGGYGGFLPAVKQIANVAALPGIVKRSVALPDCHSGYGFAIGNVAAFDMDNPDSIVSPGGVGFDINCGVRSENTIDI
;
A
#
# COMPACT_ATOMS: atom_id res chain seq x y z
N MET A 1 9.27 -11.04 -43.51
CA MET A 1 8.19 -10.93 -42.54
C MET A 1 8.65 -9.88 -41.52
N GLY A 2 8.28 -8.60 -41.79
CA GLY A 2 8.74 -7.47 -40.98
C GLY A 2 8.02 -7.49 -39.61
N ILE A 3 8.78 -7.31 -38.54
CA ILE A 3 8.25 -7.04 -37.22
C ILE A 3 7.82 -5.57 -37.27
N GLU A 4 6.52 -5.28 -37.24
CA GLU A 4 6.04 -3.92 -37.03
C GLU A 4 6.56 -3.45 -35.67
N GLU A 5 7.39 -2.40 -35.67
CA GLU A 5 7.75 -1.69 -34.45
C GLU A 5 6.46 -1.16 -33.81
N GLY A 6 6.12 -1.71 -32.64
CA GLY A 6 4.97 -1.26 -31.87
C GLY A 6 5.08 0.24 -31.57
N ALA A 7 3.96 0.95 -31.62
CA ALA A 7 3.89 2.36 -31.25
C ALA A 7 4.55 2.57 -29.87
N PRO A 8 5.30 3.67 -29.66
CA PRO A 8 5.97 3.94 -28.38
C PRO A 8 4.92 4.00 -27.27
N LEU A 9 5.15 3.24 -26.20
CA LEU A 9 4.32 3.28 -24.99
C LEU A 9 4.25 4.73 -24.50
N GLN A 10 3.05 5.29 -24.42
CA GLN A 10 2.86 6.59 -23.78
C GLN A 10 3.23 6.47 -22.30
N THR A 11 4.37 7.04 -21.93
CA THR A 11 4.90 7.02 -20.56
C THR A 11 4.39 8.17 -19.69
N SER A 12 3.55 9.07 -20.23
CA SER A 12 3.03 10.21 -19.47
C SER A 12 1.55 10.00 -19.13
N TYR A 13 1.26 9.92 -17.83
CA TYR A 13 -0.10 10.03 -17.32
C TYR A 13 -0.59 11.47 -17.52
N THR A 14 -1.64 11.64 -18.33
CA THR A 14 -2.25 12.95 -18.63
C THR A 14 -3.59 13.16 -17.88
N GLY A 15 -3.96 12.27 -16.99
CA GLY A 15 -5.18 12.39 -16.19
C GLY A 15 -5.09 13.45 -15.09
N PRO A 16 -6.21 13.82 -14.47
CA PRO A 16 -6.22 14.80 -13.40
C PRO A 16 -5.42 14.29 -12.19
N VAL A 17 -4.42 15.08 -11.78
CA VAL A 17 -3.66 14.81 -10.56
C VAL A 17 -4.45 15.36 -9.37
N THR A 18 -4.96 14.48 -8.52
CA THR A 18 -5.59 14.91 -7.27
C THR A 18 -4.49 15.48 -6.35
N PRO A 19 -4.61 16.73 -5.86
CA PRO A 19 -3.61 17.30 -4.98
C PRO A 19 -3.40 16.43 -3.75
N ALA A 20 -2.12 16.24 -3.37
CA ALA A 20 -1.79 15.53 -2.14
C ALA A 20 -2.37 16.29 -0.94
N ILE A 21 -3.14 15.61 -0.11
CA ILE A 21 -3.67 16.16 1.13
C ILE A 21 -2.50 16.21 2.12
N LYS A 22 -2.14 17.42 2.56
CA LYS A 22 -1.16 17.61 3.63
C LYS A 22 -1.88 17.56 4.97
N ARG A 23 -1.52 16.59 5.80
CA ARG A 23 -2.00 16.43 7.18
C ARG A 23 -0.82 16.28 8.12
N THR A 24 -1.03 16.66 9.37
CA THR A 24 -0.11 16.31 10.47
C THR A 24 -0.19 14.83 10.77
N PHE A 25 0.81 14.29 11.47
CA PHE A 25 0.81 12.89 11.89
C PHE A 25 -0.44 12.53 12.73
N ASP A 26 -0.83 13.39 13.66
CA ASP A 26 -2.00 13.16 14.51
C ASP A 26 -3.32 13.12 13.71
N GLU A 27 -3.44 13.96 12.68
CA GLU A 27 -4.60 13.92 11.76
C GLU A 27 -4.60 12.65 10.92
N GLU A 28 -3.44 12.16 10.46
CA GLU A 28 -3.32 10.90 9.73
C GLU A 28 -3.69 9.70 10.61
N MET A 29 -3.24 9.70 11.88
CA MET A 29 -3.54 8.64 12.84
C MET A 29 -5.03 8.50 13.16
N GLN A 30 -5.85 9.54 12.96
CA GLN A 30 -7.31 9.45 13.14
C GLN A 30 -7.98 8.49 12.15
N PHE A 31 -7.35 8.21 11.01
CA PHE A 31 -7.83 7.23 10.02
C PHE A 31 -7.39 5.80 10.33
N ILE A 32 -6.47 5.60 11.27
CA ILE A 32 -5.94 4.28 11.63
C ILE A 32 -6.64 3.81 12.91
N LYS A 33 -7.46 2.76 12.78
CA LYS A 33 -8.27 2.22 13.87
C LYS A 33 -7.77 0.84 14.28
N LYS A 34 -7.49 0.66 15.56
CA LYS A 34 -7.22 -0.67 16.12
C LYS A 34 -8.53 -1.44 16.27
N LEU A 35 -8.67 -2.55 15.56
CA LEU A 35 -9.86 -3.41 15.62
C LEU A 35 -9.68 -4.59 16.60
N THR A 36 -8.47 -5.13 16.67
CA THR A 36 -8.07 -6.21 17.59
C THR A 36 -6.63 -5.97 18.08
N PRO A 37 -6.09 -6.74 19.00
CA PRO A 37 -4.68 -6.60 19.43
C PRO A 37 -3.63 -6.69 18.31
N TRP A 38 -4.00 -7.23 17.16
CA TRP A 38 -3.09 -7.43 16.01
C TRP A 38 -3.65 -6.99 14.66
N LYS A 39 -4.86 -6.37 14.62
CA LYS A 39 -5.49 -5.94 13.37
C LYS A 39 -5.86 -4.47 13.44
N TYR A 40 -5.41 -3.75 12.42
CA TYR A 40 -5.70 -2.33 12.23
C TYR A 40 -6.43 -2.11 10.91
N GLU A 41 -7.26 -1.08 10.86
CA GLU A 41 -8.00 -0.65 9.69
C GLU A 41 -7.57 0.77 9.32
N ILE A 42 -7.38 1.00 8.02
CA ILE A 42 -7.20 2.32 7.43
C ILE A 42 -8.55 2.72 6.85
N ALA A 43 -9.18 3.71 7.45
CA ALA A 43 -10.50 4.19 7.05
C ALA A 43 -10.48 4.89 5.69
N LYS A 44 -11.60 4.82 4.96
CA LYS A 44 -11.79 5.59 3.71
C LYS A 44 -11.57 7.08 3.96
N GLY A 45 -10.95 7.74 2.98
CA GLY A 45 -10.59 9.16 3.09
C GLY A 45 -9.17 9.40 3.61
N PHE A 46 -8.44 8.35 4.01
CA PHE A 46 -7.02 8.46 4.35
C PHE A 46 -6.20 8.94 3.14
N VAL A 47 -6.48 8.39 1.96
CA VAL A 47 -6.05 8.97 0.68
C VAL A 47 -7.28 9.28 -0.18
N PRO A 48 -7.16 10.19 -1.17
CA PRO A 48 -8.27 10.47 -2.09
C PRO A 48 -8.74 9.21 -2.82
N ASN A 49 -10.02 9.18 -3.15
CA ASN A 49 -10.65 8.17 -4.00
C ASN A 49 -10.63 6.72 -3.46
N MET A 50 -10.38 6.51 -2.16
CA MET A 50 -10.48 5.16 -1.59
C MET A 50 -11.87 4.56 -1.82
N ILE A 51 -11.91 3.40 -2.49
CA ILE A 51 -13.13 2.65 -2.78
C ILE A 51 -13.46 1.71 -1.62
N VAL A 52 -12.43 1.10 -1.05
CA VAL A 52 -12.52 0.17 0.09
C VAL A 52 -11.60 0.61 1.23
N GLU A 53 -11.72 -0.02 2.40
CA GLU A 53 -10.82 0.18 3.53
C GLU A 53 -9.50 -0.57 3.29
N GLY A 54 -8.42 -0.03 3.88
CA GLY A 54 -7.16 -0.77 4.06
C GLY A 54 -7.18 -1.57 5.35
N THR A 55 -6.40 -2.65 5.40
CA THR A 55 -6.20 -3.45 6.62
C THR A 55 -4.75 -3.87 6.70
N PHE A 56 -4.15 -3.81 7.89
CA PHE A 56 -2.83 -4.38 8.14
C PHE A 56 -2.78 -5.10 9.48
N TYR A 57 -1.84 -6.02 9.59
CA TYR A 57 -1.68 -6.86 10.77
C TYR A 57 -0.33 -6.59 11.43
N VAL A 58 -0.37 -6.16 12.68
CA VAL A 58 0.81 -5.85 13.50
C VAL A 58 0.43 -5.94 14.97
N ASN A 59 1.33 -6.35 15.84
CA ASN A 59 1.13 -6.32 17.27
C ASN A 59 1.53 -4.94 17.87
N ASP A 60 1.21 -4.75 19.17
CA ASP A 60 1.47 -3.48 19.84
C ASP A 60 2.97 -3.15 20.00
N ALA A 61 3.85 -4.14 19.93
CA ALA A 61 5.29 -3.91 19.99
C ALA A 61 5.86 -3.35 18.67
N LEU A 62 5.20 -3.66 17.54
CA LEU A 62 5.71 -3.34 16.21
C LEU A 62 4.93 -2.21 15.49
N ILE A 63 3.77 -1.80 16.02
CA ILE A 63 2.97 -0.73 15.40
C ILE A 63 3.78 0.55 15.23
N GLY A 64 4.67 0.86 16.18
CA GLY A 64 5.56 2.00 16.12
C GLY A 64 6.41 2.03 14.85
N LEU A 65 6.92 0.89 14.40
CA LEU A 65 7.76 0.80 13.20
C LEU A 65 6.99 1.19 11.92
N ILE A 66 5.74 0.71 11.78
CA ILE A 66 4.91 1.04 10.62
C ILE A 66 4.48 2.51 10.63
N THR A 67 4.19 3.06 11.81
CA THR A 67 3.75 4.46 11.95
C THR A 67 4.91 5.45 11.92
N GLU A 68 6.13 5.03 12.23
CA GLU A 68 7.34 5.87 12.15
C GLU A 68 7.60 6.37 10.73
N GLU A 69 7.45 5.52 9.71
CA GLU A 69 7.54 5.94 8.31
C GLU A 69 6.52 7.04 7.99
N LEU A 70 5.27 6.90 8.51
CA LEU A 70 4.23 7.89 8.32
C LEU A 70 4.57 9.21 9.03
N GLN A 71 5.11 9.15 10.25
CA GLN A 71 5.51 10.31 11.02
C GLN A 71 6.63 11.08 10.32
N HIS A 72 7.64 10.39 9.82
CA HIS A 72 8.71 10.99 9.03
C HIS A 72 8.18 11.64 7.76
N HIS A 73 7.25 10.98 7.06
CA HIS A 73 6.64 11.52 5.85
C HIS A 73 5.88 12.83 6.13
N CYS A 74 5.14 12.90 7.24
CA CYS A 74 4.41 14.11 7.62
C CYS A 74 5.36 15.26 8.00
N SER A 75 6.52 14.95 8.61
CA SER A 75 7.48 15.96 9.09
C SER A 75 8.41 16.48 8.00
N SER A 76 8.91 15.61 7.13
CA SER A 76 9.99 15.91 6.18
C SER A 76 9.63 15.76 4.70
N GLY A 77 8.41 15.34 4.40
CA GLY A 77 7.96 15.08 3.02
C GLY A 77 8.41 13.76 2.42
N GLY A 78 8.93 12.85 3.23
CA GLY A 78 9.29 11.47 2.86
C GLY A 78 10.76 11.15 3.08
N TYR A 79 11.02 9.92 3.49
CA TYR A 79 12.36 9.36 3.62
C TYR A 79 12.64 8.49 2.39
N GLY A 80 13.75 8.75 1.70
CA GLY A 80 14.20 7.92 0.59
C GLY A 80 13.33 7.94 -0.70
N GLY A 81 12.36 8.85 -0.82
CA GLY A 81 11.53 8.97 -2.02
C GLY A 81 10.35 7.99 -2.13
N PHE A 82 10.17 7.08 -1.18
CA PHE A 82 9.03 6.17 -1.12
C PHE A 82 7.91 6.72 -0.23
N LEU A 83 6.67 6.42 -0.59
CA LEU A 83 5.53 6.64 0.30
C LEU A 83 5.56 5.61 1.44
N PRO A 84 5.14 5.98 2.66
CA PRO A 84 4.97 5.04 3.76
C PRO A 84 4.06 3.86 3.38
N ALA A 85 4.34 2.68 3.91
CA ALA A 85 3.57 1.47 3.62
C ALA A 85 2.06 1.67 3.82
N VAL A 86 1.64 2.34 4.90
CA VAL A 86 0.21 2.64 5.16
C VAL A 86 -0.42 3.51 4.07
N LYS A 87 0.33 4.44 3.48
CA LYS A 87 -0.14 5.24 2.33
C LYS A 87 -0.26 4.39 1.07
N GLN A 88 0.69 3.49 0.86
CA GLN A 88 0.66 2.57 -0.30
C GLN A 88 -0.51 1.59 -0.20
N ILE A 89 -0.80 1.02 0.98
CA ILE A 89 -1.98 0.17 1.21
C ILE A 89 -3.27 0.95 0.87
N ALA A 90 -3.36 2.20 1.29
CA ALA A 90 -4.52 3.05 1.02
C ALA A 90 -4.63 3.43 -0.47
N ASN A 91 -3.51 3.68 -1.16
CA ASN A 91 -3.50 3.92 -2.59
C ASN A 91 -3.98 2.70 -3.38
N VAL A 92 -3.60 1.49 -2.97
CA VAL A 92 -4.14 0.25 -3.55
C VAL A 92 -5.64 0.14 -3.31
N ALA A 93 -6.12 0.55 -2.12
CA ALA A 93 -7.55 0.59 -1.79
C ALA A 93 -8.37 1.60 -2.63
N ALA A 94 -7.69 2.50 -3.35
CA ALA A 94 -8.30 3.47 -4.27
C ALA A 94 -8.30 3.02 -5.73
N LEU A 95 -7.72 1.85 -6.05
CA LEU A 95 -7.60 1.38 -7.43
C LEU A 95 -8.95 0.87 -7.96
N PRO A 96 -9.30 1.22 -9.22
CA PRO A 96 -10.52 0.75 -9.85
C PRO A 96 -10.63 -0.77 -9.88
N GLY A 97 -11.81 -1.27 -9.56
CA GLY A 97 -12.11 -2.70 -9.56
C GLY A 97 -11.69 -3.47 -8.30
N ILE A 98 -11.02 -2.81 -7.35
CA ILE A 98 -10.68 -3.47 -6.08
C ILE A 98 -11.95 -3.92 -5.34
N VAL A 99 -11.93 -5.14 -4.81
CA VAL A 99 -13.03 -5.71 -4.03
C VAL A 99 -12.63 -5.91 -2.57
N LYS A 100 -13.59 -5.72 -1.70
CA LYS A 100 -13.51 -5.92 -0.25
C LYS A 100 -12.50 -5.02 0.45
N ARG A 101 -11.19 -5.28 0.34
CA ARG A 101 -10.14 -4.59 1.11
C ARG A 101 -8.79 -4.65 0.42
N SER A 102 -7.93 -3.66 0.68
CA SER A 102 -6.48 -3.78 0.50
C SER A 102 -5.88 -4.29 1.81
N VAL A 103 -5.21 -5.44 1.79
CA VAL A 103 -4.73 -6.13 3.00
C VAL A 103 -3.21 -6.21 3.00
N ALA A 104 -2.57 -5.75 4.05
CA ALA A 104 -1.14 -5.93 4.26
C ALA A 104 -0.86 -6.99 5.32
N LEU A 105 0.03 -7.91 5.00
CA LEU A 105 0.49 -8.98 5.87
C LEU A 105 1.51 -8.45 6.89
N PRO A 106 1.88 -9.23 7.94
CA PRO A 106 2.75 -8.76 9.03
C PRO A 106 4.17 -8.33 8.62
N ASP A 107 4.66 -8.76 7.45
CA ASP A 107 5.95 -8.37 6.86
C ASP A 107 5.89 -7.08 6.02
N CYS A 108 4.78 -6.35 6.11
CA CYS A 108 4.51 -5.17 5.30
C CYS A 108 5.53 -4.06 5.53
N HIS A 109 6.06 -3.54 4.41
CA HIS A 109 6.91 -2.37 4.37
C HIS A 109 6.76 -1.62 3.04
N SER A 110 7.35 -0.43 2.92
CA SER A 110 7.26 0.39 1.71
C SER A 110 7.92 -0.28 0.51
N GLY A 111 7.28 -0.19 -0.65
CA GLY A 111 7.74 -0.71 -1.93
C GLY A 111 7.53 0.30 -3.06
N TYR A 112 7.61 -0.12 -4.30
CA TYR A 112 7.46 0.71 -5.50
C TYR A 112 5.97 0.94 -5.87
N GLY A 113 5.25 1.71 -5.05
CA GLY A 113 3.84 2.03 -5.27
C GLY A 113 2.87 1.04 -4.61
N PHE A 114 3.21 -0.24 -4.55
CA PHE A 114 2.58 -1.25 -3.72
C PHE A 114 3.46 -1.54 -2.51
N ALA A 115 2.89 -1.58 -1.33
CA ALA A 115 3.61 -2.06 -0.15
C ALA A 115 3.99 -3.53 -0.35
N ILE A 116 5.19 -3.91 0.05
CA ILE A 116 5.57 -5.33 0.10
C ILE A 116 4.67 -6.02 1.12
N GLY A 117 4.26 -7.26 0.86
CA GLY A 117 3.29 -7.97 1.69
C GLY A 117 1.83 -7.51 1.51
N ASN A 118 1.54 -6.62 0.55
CA ASN A 118 0.17 -6.19 0.26
C ASN A 118 -0.56 -7.19 -0.64
N VAL A 119 -1.78 -7.53 -0.28
CA VAL A 119 -2.70 -8.39 -1.04
C VAL A 119 -3.93 -7.60 -1.40
N ALA A 120 -4.32 -7.63 -2.67
CA ALA A 120 -5.52 -7.01 -3.19
C ALA A 120 -6.18 -7.92 -4.24
N ALA A 121 -7.50 -7.97 -4.26
CA ALA A 121 -8.27 -8.67 -5.27
C ALA A 121 -9.06 -7.67 -6.12
N PHE A 122 -9.17 -7.94 -7.41
CA PHE A 122 -9.86 -7.09 -8.38
C PHE A 122 -10.93 -7.90 -9.10
N ASP A 123 -12.09 -7.28 -9.29
CA ASP A 123 -13.19 -7.86 -10.06
C ASP A 123 -12.92 -7.67 -11.55
N MET A 124 -12.58 -8.75 -12.24
CA MET A 124 -12.25 -8.70 -13.66
C MET A 124 -13.48 -8.61 -14.58
N ASP A 125 -14.68 -8.77 -14.04
CA ASP A 125 -15.93 -8.52 -14.78
C ASP A 125 -16.27 -7.01 -14.82
N ASN A 126 -15.63 -6.21 -13.97
CA ASN A 126 -15.75 -4.76 -14.00
C ASN A 126 -14.83 -4.18 -15.09
N PRO A 127 -15.38 -3.49 -16.12
CA PRO A 127 -14.60 -2.95 -17.23
C PRO A 127 -13.57 -1.89 -16.84
N ASP A 128 -13.74 -1.27 -15.67
CA ASP A 128 -12.82 -0.26 -15.15
C ASP A 128 -11.68 -0.86 -14.31
N SER A 129 -11.69 -2.19 -14.09
CA SER A 129 -10.65 -2.86 -13.32
C SER A 129 -9.29 -2.75 -13.96
N ILE A 130 -8.30 -2.55 -13.11
CA ILE A 130 -6.91 -2.48 -13.54
C ILE A 130 -6.19 -3.80 -13.40
N VAL A 131 -5.18 -4.01 -14.25
CA VAL A 131 -4.15 -5.05 -14.10
C VAL A 131 -2.83 -4.33 -13.88
N SER A 132 -2.17 -4.61 -12.75
CA SER A 132 -0.89 -4.00 -12.42
C SER A 132 0.23 -5.05 -12.44
N PRO A 133 1.08 -5.09 -13.48
CA PRO A 133 2.24 -5.98 -13.49
C PRO A 133 3.21 -5.74 -12.32
N GLY A 134 3.36 -4.47 -11.89
CA GLY A 134 4.17 -4.09 -10.74
C GLY A 134 3.61 -4.58 -9.40
N GLY A 135 2.31 -4.90 -9.34
CA GLY A 135 1.67 -5.48 -8.14
C GLY A 135 2.02 -6.96 -7.89
N VAL A 136 2.64 -7.63 -8.86
CA VAL A 136 3.12 -9.02 -8.69
C VAL A 136 4.29 -9.08 -7.70
N GLY A 137 5.07 -8.00 -7.58
CA GLY A 137 6.17 -7.86 -6.64
C GLY A 137 7.52 -7.70 -7.33
N PHE A 138 8.45 -7.08 -6.60
CA PHE A 138 9.86 -6.91 -7.00
C PHE A 138 10.77 -7.87 -6.26
N ASP A 139 10.41 -8.22 -5.04
CA ASP A 139 11.16 -9.13 -4.18
C ASP A 139 10.46 -10.51 -4.14
N ILE A 140 10.46 -11.15 -5.28
CA ILE A 140 9.79 -12.43 -5.48
C ILE A 140 10.59 -13.51 -4.74
N ASN A 141 9.91 -14.25 -3.84
CA ASN A 141 10.49 -15.28 -2.99
C ASN A 141 11.40 -14.74 -1.86
N CYS A 142 11.11 -13.55 -1.35
CA CYS A 142 11.66 -13.06 -0.08
C CYS A 142 11.16 -13.95 1.07
N GLY A 143 11.98 -14.88 1.48
CA GLY A 143 11.63 -15.85 2.53
C GLY A 143 12.18 -15.44 3.88
N VAL A 144 11.41 -14.72 4.68
CA VAL A 144 11.72 -14.53 6.09
C VAL A 144 11.26 -15.76 6.87
N ARG A 145 12.19 -16.49 7.49
CA ARG A 145 11.90 -17.57 8.45
C ARG A 145 12.15 -17.06 9.85
N SER A 146 11.15 -17.20 10.71
CA SER A 146 11.33 -17.05 12.15
C SER A 146 11.67 -18.43 12.72
N GLU A 147 12.91 -18.62 13.15
CA GLU A 147 13.32 -19.81 13.91
C GLU A 147 13.27 -19.47 15.40
N ASN A 148 12.38 -20.12 16.13
CA ASN A 148 12.44 -20.15 17.58
C ASN A 148 13.58 -21.12 17.97
N THR A 149 14.75 -20.61 18.28
CA THR A 149 15.76 -21.36 19.01
C THR A 149 15.25 -21.50 20.44
N ILE A 150 14.74 -22.68 20.75
CA ILE A 150 14.55 -23.08 22.15
C ILE A 150 15.92 -23.54 22.60
N ASP A 151 16.60 -22.71 23.36
CA ASP A 151 17.79 -23.14 24.10
C ASP A 151 17.33 -24.14 25.15
N ILE A 152 17.78 -25.41 25.00
CA ILE A 152 17.58 -26.53 25.94
C ILE A 152 18.69 -26.48 26.98
#